data_0a785174a6636216eb8da7b0bad734bb
#
_entry.id   0a785174a6636216eb8da7b0bad734bb
#
_cell.length_a   1.000
_cell.length_b   1.000
_cell.length_c   1.000
_cell.angle_alpha   90.00
_cell.angle_beta   90.00
_cell.angle_gamma   90.00
#
_symmetry.space_group_name_H-M   'P 1'
#
loop_
_entity.id
_entity.type
_entity.pdbx_description
1 polymer ?
#
loop_
_entity_poly.entity_id
_entity_poly.type
_entity_poly.pdbx_seq_one_letter_code
_entity_poly.pdbx_strand_id
1 'polypeptide(L)'
;MKITIQKIICATLASLALMLSACAKTEYKQDVNTIKMAMQLSQKVPTESSWVIENENFLKEYIAIPESVRELQIYYAQNTNSLDEFGIFEVARDQTKEVRKLIEKEYLQKRYEENREWYDSYMPAETPKLRDAEVRVYGNCVAYAILAPEQRAAFFAECERLLRE
;
A
#
# COMPACT_ATOMS: atom_id res chain seq x y z
N MET A 1 -17.13 3.26 -54.99
CA MET A 1 -15.99 3.92 -54.31
C MET A 1 -16.33 4.75 -53.05
N LYS A 2 -17.52 5.36 -52.94
CA LYS A 2 -17.96 6.15 -51.78
C LYS A 2 -18.18 5.31 -50.47
N ILE A 3 -18.64 4.09 -50.56
CA ILE A 3 -18.99 3.23 -49.40
C ILE A 3 -17.73 2.73 -48.63
N THR A 4 -16.62 2.55 -49.32
CA THR A 4 -15.37 2.06 -48.75
C THR A 4 -14.66 3.11 -47.88
N ILE A 5 -14.74 4.40 -48.30
CA ILE A 5 -14.13 5.53 -47.56
C ILE A 5 -14.90 5.76 -46.25
N GLN A 6 -16.22 5.65 -46.26
CA GLN A 6 -17.06 5.88 -45.08
C GLN A 6 -16.84 4.81 -43.99
N LYS A 7 -16.59 3.55 -44.38
CA LYS A 7 -16.25 2.46 -43.43
C LYS A 7 -14.86 2.62 -42.82
N ILE A 8 -13.90 3.12 -43.56
CA ILE A 8 -12.54 3.40 -43.08
C ILE A 8 -12.54 4.56 -42.08
N ILE A 9 -13.29 5.63 -42.34
CA ILE A 9 -13.41 6.79 -41.42
C ILE A 9 -14.11 6.37 -40.11
N CYS A 10 -15.14 5.53 -40.13
CA CYS A 10 -15.78 5.04 -38.92
C CYS A 10 -14.86 4.12 -38.09
N ALA A 11 -14.05 3.30 -38.75
CA ALA A 11 -13.11 2.41 -38.05
C ALA A 11 -11.97 3.18 -37.36
N THR A 12 -11.46 4.25 -37.99
CA THR A 12 -10.40 5.11 -37.41
C THR A 12 -10.93 5.97 -36.27
N LEU A 13 -12.17 6.47 -36.34
CA LEU A 13 -12.81 7.20 -35.23
C LEU A 13 -13.10 6.30 -34.01
N ALA A 14 -13.50 5.05 -34.22
CA ALA A 14 -13.73 4.10 -33.15
C ALA A 14 -12.43 3.70 -32.42
N SER A 15 -11.32 3.53 -33.15
CA SER A 15 -10.02 3.23 -32.54
C SER A 15 -9.43 4.42 -31.79
N LEU A 16 -9.68 5.65 -32.23
CA LEU A 16 -9.23 6.86 -31.53
C LEU A 16 -10.02 7.09 -30.24
N ALA A 17 -11.32 6.78 -30.21
CA ALA A 17 -12.16 6.86 -28.99
C ALA A 17 -11.73 5.84 -27.93
N LEU A 18 -11.26 4.65 -28.31
CA LEU A 18 -10.74 3.63 -27.37
C LEU A 18 -9.39 4.04 -26.76
N MET A 19 -8.58 4.80 -27.47
CA MET A 19 -7.30 5.31 -26.93
C MET A 19 -7.47 6.46 -25.92
N LEU A 20 -8.53 7.23 -26.00
CA LEU A 20 -8.84 8.31 -25.07
C LEU A 20 -9.40 7.83 -23.73
N SER A 21 -9.93 6.59 -23.66
CA SER A 21 -10.44 6.00 -22.42
C SER A 21 -9.34 5.46 -21.49
N ALA A 22 -8.09 5.32 -21.98
CA ALA A 22 -6.99 4.69 -21.23
C ALA A 22 -6.29 5.63 -20.24
N CYS A 23 -6.66 6.91 -20.18
CA CYS A 23 -6.04 7.91 -19.28
C CYS A 23 -7.01 8.50 -18.25
N ALA A 24 -8.07 7.79 -17.88
CA ALA A 24 -8.87 8.20 -16.73
C ALA A 24 -8.00 8.09 -15.46
N LYS A 25 -7.53 9.25 -14.97
CA LYS A 25 -6.78 9.33 -13.73
C LYS A 25 -7.70 8.82 -12.61
N THR A 26 -7.31 7.73 -11.98
CA THR A 26 -8.08 7.18 -10.85
C THR A 26 -8.16 8.26 -9.76
N GLU A 27 -9.36 8.66 -9.42
CA GLU A 27 -9.61 9.58 -8.31
C GLU A 27 -9.76 8.77 -7.02
N TYR A 28 -9.14 9.27 -5.97
CA TYR A 28 -9.19 8.69 -4.64
C TYR A 28 -9.79 9.70 -3.65
N LYS A 29 -10.45 9.19 -2.63
CA LYS A 29 -10.99 9.98 -1.52
C LYS A 29 -9.91 10.90 -0.93
N GLN A 30 -10.30 12.12 -0.60
CA GLN A 30 -9.40 13.11 -0.01
C GLN A 30 -9.32 12.95 1.51
N ASP A 31 -10.45 12.58 2.14
CA ASP A 31 -10.54 12.38 3.59
C ASP A 31 -10.46 10.87 3.88
N VAL A 32 -9.36 10.46 4.48
CA VAL A 32 -9.09 9.06 4.82
C VAL A 32 -9.23 8.90 6.34
N ASN A 33 -10.23 8.15 6.77
CA ASN A 33 -10.30 7.72 8.17
C ASN A 33 -9.41 6.48 8.34
N THR A 34 -8.17 6.69 8.78
CA THR A 34 -7.15 5.64 8.91
C THR A 34 -7.56 4.55 9.90
N ILE A 35 -8.22 4.91 11.01
CA ILE A 35 -8.69 3.97 12.04
C ILE A 35 -9.73 3.02 11.44
N LYS A 36 -10.76 3.56 10.80
CA LYS A 36 -11.82 2.75 10.20
C LYS A 36 -11.28 1.87 9.07
N MET A 37 -10.40 2.43 8.24
CA MET A 37 -9.79 1.70 7.15
C MET A 37 -8.91 0.55 7.66
N ALA A 38 -8.03 0.80 8.62
CA ALA A 38 -7.15 -0.21 9.20
C ALA A 38 -7.95 -1.34 9.88
N MET A 39 -9.03 -1.02 10.58
CA MET A 39 -9.93 -2.01 11.17
C MET A 39 -10.59 -2.89 10.10
N GLN A 40 -11.05 -2.34 8.98
CA GLN A 40 -11.62 -3.12 7.88
C GLN A 40 -10.57 -4.02 7.21
N LEU A 41 -9.36 -3.51 7.02
CA LEU A 41 -8.25 -4.26 6.44
C LEU A 41 -7.82 -5.42 7.35
N SER A 42 -7.75 -5.22 8.66
CA SER A 42 -7.40 -6.29 9.62
C SER A 42 -8.39 -7.46 9.62
N GLN A 43 -9.66 -7.18 9.34
CA GLN A 43 -10.68 -8.22 9.16
C GLN A 43 -10.56 -8.95 7.82
N LYS A 44 -10.05 -8.26 6.80
CA LYS A 44 -9.93 -8.80 5.44
C LYS A 44 -8.64 -9.62 5.24
N VAL A 45 -7.61 -9.29 5.99
CA VAL A 45 -6.29 -9.94 5.94
C VAL A 45 -6.00 -10.55 7.32
N PRO A 46 -6.53 -11.73 7.62
CA PRO A 46 -6.30 -12.38 8.90
C PRO A 46 -4.84 -12.82 9.04
N THR A 47 -4.29 -12.70 10.24
CA THR A 47 -3.04 -13.34 10.65
C THR A 47 -3.36 -14.65 11.40
N GLU A 48 -2.34 -15.50 11.58
CA GLU A 48 -2.45 -16.73 12.39
C GLU A 48 -2.68 -16.45 13.89
N SER A 49 -2.43 -15.22 14.30
CA SER A 49 -2.67 -14.73 15.67
C SER A 49 -3.66 -13.57 15.68
N SER A 50 -3.71 -12.81 16.76
CA SER A 50 -4.44 -11.55 16.82
C SER A 50 -3.58 -10.41 16.27
N TRP A 51 -4.23 -9.36 15.77
CA TRP A 51 -3.59 -8.10 15.46
C TRP A 51 -3.42 -7.26 16.72
N VAL A 52 -2.23 -6.69 16.91
CA VAL A 52 -1.94 -5.63 17.86
C VAL A 52 -1.98 -4.30 17.13
N ILE A 53 -2.63 -3.31 17.73
CA ILE A 53 -2.77 -1.97 17.16
C ILE A 53 -1.76 -1.06 17.82
N GLU A 54 -0.96 -0.39 17.01
CA GLU A 54 0.02 0.58 17.46
C GLU A 54 -0.17 1.92 16.75
N ASN A 55 0.36 2.94 17.37
CA ASN A 55 0.37 4.30 16.85
C ASN A 55 1.78 4.73 16.42
N GLU A 56 1.99 6.02 16.30
CA GLU A 56 3.27 6.61 15.92
C GLU A 56 4.47 6.21 16.80
N ASN A 57 4.26 5.84 18.07
CA ASN A 57 5.37 5.52 18.99
C ASN A 57 6.14 4.29 18.54
N PHE A 58 5.46 3.29 17.96
CA PHE A 58 6.11 2.11 17.39
C PHE A 58 7.10 2.49 16.27
N LEU A 59 6.69 3.34 15.34
CA LEU A 59 7.56 3.76 14.24
C LEU A 59 8.66 4.73 14.68
N LYS A 60 8.44 5.54 15.72
CA LYS A 60 9.45 6.48 16.24
C LYS A 60 10.70 5.81 16.73
N GLU A 61 10.65 4.52 17.07
CA GLU A 61 11.84 3.72 17.39
C GLU A 61 12.73 3.47 16.16
N TYR A 62 12.18 3.56 14.96
CA TYR A 62 12.87 3.27 13.71
C TYR A 62 13.11 4.51 12.84
N ILE A 63 12.12 5.39 12.75
CA ILE A 63 12.14 6.56 11.88
C ILE A 63 11.51 7.79 12.55
N ALA A 64 11.98 8.98 12.16
CA ALA A 64 11.31 10.22 12.52
C ALA A 64 10.05 10.39 11.65
N ILE A 65 8.88 10.50 12.28
CA ILE A 65 7.60 10.73 11.59
C ILE A 65 7.52 12.19 11.16
N PRO A 66 7.38 12.51 9.86
CA PRO A 66 7.25 13.88 9.39
C PRO A 66 5.94 14.52 9.86
N GLU A 67 5.93 15.84 10.07
CA GLU A 67 4.72 16.63 10.39
C GLU A 67 3.64 16.56 9.29
N SER A 68 4.02 16.19 8.07
CA SER A 68 3.10 15.96 6.96
C SER A 68 2.20 14.73 7.13
N VAL A 69 2.53 13.82 8.04
CA VAL A 69 1.69 12.69 8.44
C VAL A 69 0.68 13.20 9.46
N ARG A 70 -0.60 13.21 9.08
CA ARG A 70 -1.70 13.72 9.90
C ARG A 70 -2.23 12.68 10.87
N GLU A 71 -2.35 11.46 10.40
CA GLU A 71 -2.83 10.32 11.16
C GLU A 71 -2.18 9.04 10.63
N LEU A 72 -1.93 8.09 11.51
CA LEU A 72 -1.43 6.77 11.12
C LEU A 72 -1.99 5.67 12.02
N GLN A 73 -2.09 4.46 11.47
CA GLN A 73 -2.43 3.25 12.18
C GLN A 73 -1.50 2.13 11.71
N ILE A 74 -0.96 1.37 12.66
CA ILE A 74 -0.11 0.21 12.40
C ILE A 74 -0.73 -0.99 13.09
N TYR A 75 -0.77 -2.09 12.36
CA TYR A 75 -1.23 -3.38 12.83
C TYR A 75 -0.11 -4.39 12.61
N TYR A 76 0.32 -5.08 13.67
CA TYR A 76 1.27 -6.18 13.59
C TYR A 76 0.74 -7.42 14.29
N ALA A 77 1.23 -8.60 13.88
CA ALA A 77 0.83 -9.86 14.48
C ALA A 77 1.31 -9.96 15.93
N GLN A 78 0.42 -10.38 16.84
CA GLN A 78 0.76 -10.61 18.25
C GLN A 78 1.79 -11.73 18.43
N ASN A 79 1.82 -12.68 17.50
CA ASN A 79 2.80 -13.77 17.51
C ASN A 79 4.19 -13.23 17.14
N THR A 80 5.13 -13.28 18.07
CA THR A 80 6.51 -12.80 17.89
C THR A 80 7.32 -13.59 16.85
N ASN A 81 6.81 -14.75 16.41
CA ASN A 81 7.40 -15.54 15.31
C ASN A 81 6.79 -15.16 13.94
N SER A 82 5.97 -14.14 13.86
CA SER A 82 5.43 -13.61 12.60
C SER A 82 5.92 -12.19 12.36
N LEU A 83 6.22 -11.88 11.11
CA LEU A 83 6.52 -10.52 10.64
C LEU A 83 5.30 -9.83 10.01
N ASP A 84 4.11 -10.44 10.11
CA ASP A 84 2.90 -9.85 9.54
C ASP A 84 2.65 -8.47 10.14
N GLU A 85 2.64 -7.47 9.28
CA GLU A 85 2.49 -6.07 9.64
C GLU A 85 1.92 -5.28 8.47
N PHE A 86 1.09 -4.28 8.75
CA PHE A 86 0.71 -3.26 7.79
C PHE A 86 0.50 -1.91 8.46
N GLY A 87 0.67 -0.84 7.68
CA GLY A 87 0.42 0.52 8.13
C GLY A 87 -0.35 1.35 7.12
N ILE A 88 -1.19 2.25 7.64
CA ILE A 88 -1.99 3.22 6.88
C ILE A 88 -1.69 4.61 7.40
N PHE A 89 -1.38 5.53 6.49
CA PHE A 89 -1.01 6.91 6.79
C PHE A 89 -1.88 7.87 6.00
N GLU A 90 -2.49 8.82 6.68
CA GLU A 90 -3.01 10.03 6.05
C GLU A 90 -1.89 11.06 5.99
N VAL A 91 -1.59 11.54 4.79
CA VAL A 91 -0.46 12.42 4.51
C VAL A 91 -0.92 13.66 3.75
N ALA A 92 -0.31 14.80 3.99
CA ALA A 92 -0.50 15.97 3.13
C ALA A 92 -0.20 15.59 1.66
N ARG A 93 -1.10 15.96 0.73
CA ARG A 93 -1.14 15.42 -0.64
C ARG A 93 0.16 15.59 -1.43
N ASP A 94 0.85 16.69 -1.24
CA ASP A 94 2.12 17.02 -1.90
C ASP A 94 3.32 16.29 -1.29
N GLN A 95 3.17 15.68 -0.11
CA GLN A 95 4.22 15.00 0.65
C GLN A 95 4.16 13.46 0.58
N THR A 96 3.18 12.89 -0.10
CA THR A 96 2.98 11.43 -0.15
C THR A 96 4.16 10.68 -0.76
N LYS A 97 4.86 11.26 -1.74
CA LYS A 97 6.06 10.65 -2.34
C LYS A 97 7.23 10.59 -1.36
N GLU A 98 7.37 11.62 -0.55
CA GLU A 98 8.42 11.71 0.47
C GLU A 98 8.17 10.70 1.59
N VAL A 99 6.95 10.66 2.12
CA VAL A 99 6.54 9.69 3.15
C VAL A 99 6.65 8.26 2.61
N ARG A 100 6.22 7.99 1.37
CA ARG A 100 6.43 6.70 0.74
C ARG A 100 7.91 6.30 0.75
N LYS A 101 8.79 7.19 0.29
CA LYS A 101 10.24 6.93 0.22
C LYS A 101 10.83 6.69 1.61
N LEU A 102 10.39 7.45 2.62
CA LEU A 102 10.80 7.27 4.01
C LEU A 102 10.46 5.86 4.50
N ILE A 103 9.20 5.43 4.34
CA ILE A 103 8.76 4.11 4.76
C ILE A 103 9.52 3.02 3.98
N GLU A 104 9.63 3.15 2.67
CA GLU A 104 10.28 2.15 1.81
C GLU A 104 11.77 1.98 2.14
N LYS A 105 12.51 3.09 2.33
CA LYS A 105 13.96 3.09 2.49
C LYS A 105 14.43 3.01 3.93
N GLU A 106 13.91 3.90 4.77
CA GLU A 106 14.42 4.04 6.14
C GLU A 106 13.74 3.07 7.12
N TYR A 107 12.51 2.64 6.83
CA TYR A 107 11.82 1.67 7.66
C TYR A 107 11.99 0.24 7.14
N LEU A 108 11.42 -0.08 5.97
CA LEU A 108 11.34 -1.47 5.49
C LEU A 108 12.70 -2.01 5.01
N GLN A 109 13.36 -1.29 4.10
CA GLN A 109 14.63 -1.75 3.53
C GLN A 109 15.74 -1.80 4.58
N LYS A 110 15.89 -0.73 5.36
CA LYS A 110 16.89 -0.66 6.42
C LYS A 110 16.68 -1.74 7.49
N ARG A 111 15.43 -1.92 7.96
CA ARG A 111 15.09 -2.99 8.90
C ARG A 111 15.48 -4.36 8.39
N TYR A 112 15.26 -4.66 7.10
CA TYR A 112 15.68 -5.91 6.49
C TYR A 112 17.20 -6.01 6.40
N GLU A 113 17.89 -5.01 5.86
CA GLU A 113 19.33 -5.04 5.62
C GLU A 113 20.15 -5.14 6.93
N GLU A 114 19.77 -4.38 7.97
CA GLU A 114 20.47 -4.38 9.27
C GLU A 114 20.27 -5.67 10.06
N ASN A 115 19.18 -6.41 9.82
CA ASN A 115 18.85 -7.61 10.60
C ASN A 115 18.77 -8.89 9.74
N ARG A 116 19.24 -8.84 8.50
CA ARG A 116 19.10 -9.91 7.51
C ARG A 116 19.60 -11.26 8.03
N GLU A 117 20.82 -11.29 8.56
CA GLU A 117 21.43 -12.55 9.06
C GLU A 117 20.62 -13.17 10.20
N TRP A 118 20.07 -12.32 11.04
CA TRP A 118 19.20 -12.77 12.13
C TRP A 118 17.88 -13.33 11.60
N TYR A 119 17.22 -12.60 10.70
CA TYR A 119 15.96 -13.06 10.09
C TYR A 119 16.15 -14.37 9.33
N ASP A 120 17.20 -14.45 8.51
CA ASP A 120 17.49 -15.65 7.70
C ASP A 120 17.78 -16.88 8.59
N SER A 121 18.36 -16.67 9.78
CA SER A 121 18.70 -17.74 10.72
C SER A 121 17.52 -18.18 11.61
N TYR A 122 16.74 -17.22 12.10
CA TYR A 122 15.71 -17.49 13.13
C TYR A 122 14.28 -17.45 12.58
N MET A 123 14.05 -16.77 11.46
CA MET A 123 12.72 -16.59 10.85
C MET A 123 12.73 -16.81 9.33
N PRO A 124 13.36 -17.89 8.80
CA PRO A 124 13.57 -18.05 7.36
C PRO A 124 12.27 -18.08 6.54
N ALA A 125 11.17 -18.57 7.12
CA ALA A 125 9.86 -18.59 6.47
C ALA A 125 9.20 -17.21 6.40
N GLU A 126 9.53 -16.31 7.33
CA GLU A 126 8.96 -14.97 7.45
C GLU A 126 9.78 -13.90 6.70
N THR A 127 11.10 -14.13 6.59
CA THR A 127 12.04 -13.18 5.93
C THR A 127 11.57 -12.69 4.57
N PRO A 128 11.02 -13.54 3.67
CA PRO A 128 10.51 -13.08 2.38
C PRO A 128 9.40 -12.03 2.48
N LYS A 129 8.58 -12.04 3.54
CA LYS A 129 7.52 -11.04 3.72
C LYS A 129 8.09 -9.63 3.89
N LEU A 130 9.15 -9.49 4.71
CA LEU A 130 9.82 -8.20 4.94
C LEU A 130 10.66 -7.79 3.73
N ARG A 131 11.43 -8.72 3.14
CA ARG A 131 12.24 -8.44 1.94
C ARG A 131 11.39 -7.91 0.79
N ASP A 132 10.22 -8.50 0.58
CA ASP A 132 9.34 -8.21 -0.53
C ASP A 132 8.19 -7.26 -0.13
N ALA A 133 8.30 -6.59 1.03
CA ALA A 133 7.32 -5.63 1.50
C ALA A 133 7.09 -4.50 0.49
N GLU A 134 5.84 -4.06 0.38
CA GLU A 134 5.46 -3.05 -0.60
C GLU A 134 4.89 -1.80 0.07
N VAL A 135 5.10 -0.65 -0.57
CA VAL A 135 4.48 0.64 -0.21
C VAL A 135 3.73 1.19 -1.41
N ARG A 136 2.45 1.52 -1.23
CA ARG A 136 1.61 2.11 -2.28
C ARG A 136 0.99 3.43 -1.84
N VAL A 137 0.68 4.28 -2.84
CA VAL A 137 0.08 5.61 -2.64
C VAL A 137 -1.27 5.67 -3.34
N TYR A 138 -2.28 6.14 -2.61
CA TYR A 138 -3.65 6.32 -3.07
C TYR A 138 -4.14 7.72 -2.68
N GLY A 139 -3.99 8.69 -3.59
CA GLY A 139 -4.30 10.08 -3.28
C GLY A 139 -3.40 10.64 -2.17
N ASN A 140 -3.98 10.94 -1.01
CA ASN A 140 -3.28 11.38 0.20
C ASN A 140 -3.05 10.25 1.22
N CYS A 141 -3.35 9.01 0.86
CA CYS A 141 -3.09 7.83 1.68
C CYS A 141 -1.81 7.12 1.22
N VAL A 142 -0.92 6.80 2.17
CA VAL A 142 0.21 5.90 1.97
C VAL A 142 -0.05 4.64 2.78
N ALA A 143 0.09 3.47 2.14
CA ALA A 143 -0.11 2.18 2.78
C ALA A 143 1.10 1.28 2.53
N TYR A 144 1.54 0.52 3.56
CA TYR A 144 2.53 -0.53 3.39
C TYR A 144 2.06 -1.86 3.96
N ALA A 145 2.67 -2.95 3.50
CA ALA A 145 2.38 -4.28 3.99
C ALA A 145 3.61 -5.20 3.97
N ILE A 146 3.88 -5.82 5.12
CA ILE A 146 4.79 -6.93 5.35
C ILE A 146 3.89 -8.17 5.53
N LEU A 147 3.52 -8.80 4.43
CA LEU A 147 2.55 -9.91 4.38
C LEU A 147 2.99 -10.95 3.36
N ALA A 148 2.48 -12.17 3.49
CA ALA A 148 2.63 -13.18 2.44
C ALA A 148 2.06 -12.66 1.10
N PRO A 149 2.58 -13.11 -0.07
CA PRO A 149 2.23 -12.53 -1.37
C PRO A 149 0.72 -12.44 -1.65
N GLU A 150 -0.03 -13.49 -1.32
CA GLU A 150 -1.48 -13.53 -1.53
C GLU A 150 -2.24 -12.57 -0.61
N GLN A 151 -1.85 -12.53 0.68
CA GLN A 151 -2.42 -11.60 1.67
C GLN A 151 -2.08 -10.14 1.30
N ARG A 152 -0.85 -9.87 0.84
CA ARG A 152 -0.42 -8.55 0.39
C ARG A 152 -1.21 -8.08 -0.83
N ALA A 153 -1.44 -8.98 -1.80
CA ALA A 153 -2.28 -8.67 -2.95
C ALA A 153 -3.73 -8.33 -2.54
N ALA A 154 -4.31 -9.13 -1.64
CA ALA A 154 -5.65 -8.89 -1.10
C ALA A 154 -5.72 -7.58 -0.30
N PHE A 155 -4.70 -7.27 0.49
CA PHE A 155 -4.59 -6.03 1.25
C PHE A 155 -4.63 -4.80 0.33
N PHE A 156 -3.79 -4.77 -0.69
CA PHE A 156 -3.74 -3.61 -1.60
C PHE A 156 -4.97 -3.50 -2.50
N ALA A 157 -5.57 -4.61 -2.90
CA ALA A 157 -6.86 -4.60 -3.61
C ALA A 157 -7.98 -4.00 -2.75
N GLU A 158 -8.01 -4.34 -1.45
CA GLU A 158 -8.98 -3.78 -0.53
C GLU A 158 -8.70 -2.30 -0.21
N CYS A 159 -7.43 -1.88 -0.08
CA CYS A 159 -7.05 -0.47 0.03
C CYS A 159 -7.62 0.33 -1.15
N GLU A 160 -7.39 -0.16 -2.36
CA GLU A 160 -7.88 0.49 -3.58
C GLU A 160 -9.41 0.56 -3.60
N ARG A 161 -10.10 -0.52 -3.22
CA ARG A 161 -11.57 -0.55 -3.14
C ARG A 161 -12.14 0.46 -2.14
N LEU A 162 -11.51 0.59 -0.96
CA LEU A 162 -11.96 1.50 0.10
C LEU A 162 -11.71 2.97 -0.23
N LEU A 163 -10.68 3.26 -1.02
CA LEU A 163 -10.23 4.60 -1.34
C LEU A 163 -10.72 5.12 -2.70
N ARG A 164 -11.19 4.22 -3.60
CA ARG A 164 -11.90 4.63 -4.82
C ARG A 164 -13.33 5.06 -4.49
N GLU A 165 -13.76 6.10 -5.14
CA GLU A 165 -15.16 6.50 -5.30
C GLU A 165 -15.46 6.93 -6.70
#